data_591aa6562e6e8e7b1168e0b7c6d94b01
#
_entry.id   591aa6562e6e8e7b1168e0b7c6d94b01
#
_cell.length_a   1.000
_cell.length_b   1.000
_cell.length_c   1.000
_cell.angle_alpha   90.00
_cell.angle_beta   90.00
_cell.angle_gamma   90.00
#
_symmetry.space_group_name_H-M   'P 1'
#
loop_
_entity.id
_entity.type
_entity.pdbx_description
1 polymer ?
#
loop_
_entity_poly.entity_id
_entity_poly.type
_entity_poly.pdbx_seq_one_letter_code
_entity_poly.pdbx_strand_id
1 'polypeptide(L)'
;IYVGYRYFETFAKDKVLYPFGYGLSYTNFETKAEIFKNTEDELTVAATVTNIGDVRGKEVVQVYVKAPQGKLGNPARKLIGFAKTRELAPGEKEELVIIIPKYDMASYDDSGVTGHKSCYVLEEGTYEIFAGSDVRSAKSAGIYEEELRVIEQLQEAYAPIEKFRRMKAVLRADGTYQA
;
A
#
# COMPACT_ATOMS: atom_id res chain seq x y z
N ILE A 1 -5.65 -12.53 -0.37
CA ILE A 1 -5.25 -11.16 -0.75
C ILE A 1 -6.28 -10.12 -0.27
N TYR A 2 -7.58 -10.34 -0.49
CA TYR A 2 -8.67 -9.45 -0.09
C TYR A 2 -9.19 -9.79 1.30
N VAL A 3 -8.46 -9.35 2.33
CA VAL A 3 -8.80 -9.54 3.75
C VAL A 3 -8.80 -8.20 4.46
N GLY A 4 -9.78 -7.98 5.35
CA GLY A 4 -9.91 -6.74 6.11
C GLY A 4 -10.08 -5.52 5.22
N TYR A 5 -9.35 -4.43 5.50
CA TYR A 5 -9.47 -3.18 4.74
C TYR A 5 -9.18 -3.35 3.24
N ARG A 6 -8.33 -4.30 2.84
CA ARG A 6 -8.03 -4.58 1.42
C ARG A 6 -9.27 -5.02 0.65
N TYR A 7 -10.15 -5.81 1.28
CA TYR A 7 -11.45 -6.15 0.71
C TYR A 7 -12.38 -4.93 0.66
N PHE A 8 -12.54 -4.27 1.80
CA PHE A 8 -13.48 -3.16 1.89
C PHE A 8 -13.10 -1.99 0.99
N GLU A 9 -11.82 -1.58 0.98
CA GLU A 9 -11.37 -0.49 0.11
C GLU A 9 -11.45 -0.84 -1.37
N THR A 10 -11.48 -2.12 -1.72
CA THR A 10 -11.61 -2.57 -3.11
C THR A 10 -13.07 -2.70 -3.54
N PHE A 11 -13.93 -3.35 -2.73
CA PHE A 11 -15.26 -3.77 -3.18
C PHE A 11 -16.44 -3.16 -2.40
N ALA A 12 -16.23 -2.61 -1.22
CA ALA A 12 -17.32 -2.26 -0.30
C ALA A 12 -17.00 -1.07 0.62
N LYS A 13 -16.44 0.00 0.05
CA LYS A 13 -16.05 1.22 0.80
C LYS A 13 -17.19 1.84 1.60
N ASP A 14 -18.39 1.79 1.06
CA ASP A 14 -19.62 2.31 1.64
C ASP A 14 -20.05 1.61 2.92
N LYS A 15 -19.55 0.39 3.15
CA LYS A 15 -19.88 -0.43 4.34
C LYS A 15 -18.93 -0.21 5.53
N VAL A 16 -17.99 0.72 5.41
CA VAL A 16 -16.99 0.99 6.44
C VAL A 16 -17.22 2.38 7.04
N LEU A 17 -17.51 2.42 8.33
CA LEU A 17 -17.70 3.68 9.07
C LEU A 17 -16.37 4.40 9.32
N TYR A 18 -15.36 3.65 9.75
CA TYR A 18 -14.02 4.17 10.04
C TYR A 18 -12.99 3.43 9.17
N PRO A 19 -12.27 4.14 8.27
CA PRO A 19 -11.28 3.51 7.41
C PRO A 19 -10.09 2.96 8.21
N PHE A 20 -9.38 2.01 7.62
CA PHE A 20 -8.17 1.46 8.24
C PHE A 20 -7.14 2.57 8.48
N GLY A 21 -6.58 2.61 9.68
CA GLY A 21 -5.65 3.64 10.12
C GLY A 21 -6.30 4.88 10.72
N TYR A 22 -7.64 5.02 10.61
CA TYR A 22 -8.34 6.16 11.20
C TYR A 22 -8.09 6.25 12.72
N GLY A 23 -7.84 7.45 13.19
CA GLY A 23 -7.71 7.78 14.60
C GLY A 23 -8.11 9.22 14.87
N LEU A 24 -8.44 9.50 16.13
CA LEU A 24 -8.70 10.85 16.61
C LEU A 24 -7.42 11.41 17.25
N SER A 25 -7.17 12.69 17.04
CA SER A 25 -6.10 13.43 17.69
C SER A 25 -6.65 14.70 18.33
N TYR A 26 -5.99 15.16 19.37
CA TYR A 26 -6.28 16.47 19.99
C TYR A 26 -5.70 17.64 19.20
N THR A 27 -4.91 17.38 18.15
CA THR A 27 -4.32 18.36 17.27
C THR A 27 -4.43 17.92 15.82
N ASN A 28 -4.08 18.78 14.88
CA ASN A 28 -4.12 18.51 13.44
C ASN A 28 -2.72 18.49 12.87
N PHE A 29 -2.51 17.60 11.88
CA PHE A 29 -1.23 17.48 11.18
C PHE A 29 -1.41 17.66 9.67
N GLU A 30 -0.42 18.32 9.05
CA GLU A 30 -0.24 18.32 7.61
C GLU A 30 0.87 17.36 7.26
N THR A 31 0.62 16.43 6.33
CA THR A 31 1.62 15.50 5.79
C THR A 31 1.85 15.79 4.32
N LYS A 32 3.12 15.99 3.96
CA LYS A 32 3.60 16.07 2.57
C LYS A 32 4.59 14.95 2.35
N ALA A 33 4.43 14.16 1.30
CA ALA A 33 5.30 13.02 1.04
C ALA A 33 5.62 12.90 -0.45
N GLU A 34 6.78 12.32 -0.72
CA GLU A 34 7.26 12.04 -2.07
C GLU A 34 8.11 10.76 -2.11
N ILE A 35 8.22 10.15 -3.28
CA ILE A 35 9.19 9.10 -3.54
C ILE A 35 10.56 9.74 -3.61
N PHE A 36 11.38 9.52 -2.57
CA PHE A 36 12.73 10.05 -2.49
C PHE A 36 13.74 9.21 -3.27
N LYS A 37 13.58 7.88 -3.23
CA LYS A 37 14.49 6.95 -3.91
C LYS A 37 13.73 5.70 -4.34
N ASN A 38 14.02 5.21 -5.54
CA ASN A 38 13.53 3.94 -6.04
C ASN A 38 14.72 3.14 -6.60
N THR A 39 15.00 2.01 -6.00
CA THR A 39 16.04 1.07 -6.43
C THR A 39 15.43 -0.25 -6.82
N GLU A 40 16.26 -1.20 -7.21
CA GLU A 40 15.82 -2.56 -7.49
C GLU A 40 15.20 -3.23 -6.26
N ASP A 41 15.78 -3.07 -5.07
CA ASP A 41 15.39 -3.79 -3.86
C ASP A 41 14.49 -3.00 -2.93
N GLU A 42 14.53 -1.67 -2.98
CA GLU A 42 13.91 -0.78 -2.00
C GLU A 42 13.25 0.43 -2.64
N LEU A 43 12.14 0.83 -2.06
CA LEU A 43 11.50 2.12 -2.26
C LEU A 43 11.66 2.95 -0.99
N THR A 44 12.13 4.19 -1.11
CA THR A 44 12.21 5.13 0.02
C THR A 44 11.19 6.25 -0.19
N VAL A 45 10.35 6.46 0.80
CA VAL A 45 9.39 7.57 0.86
C VAL A 45 9.86 8.56 1.93
N ALA A 46 10.04 9.81 1.54
CA ALA A 46 10.26 10.92 2.46
C ALA A 46 8.92 11.58 2.78
N ALA A 47 8.64 11.84 4.06
CA ALA A 47 7.41 12.49 4.49
C ALA A 47 7.71 13.57 5.52
N THR A 48 7.29 14.81 5.26
CA THR A 48 7.33 15.91 6.21
C THR A 48 5.97 16.01 6.90
N VAL A 49 5.96 15.89 8.21
CA VAL A 49 4.78 16.06 9.07
C VAL A 49 4.92 17.35 9.86
N THR A 50 3.91 18.21 9.78
CA THR A 50 3.84 19.47 10.52
C THR A 50 2.62 19.45 11.44
N ASN A 51 2.81 19.76 12.72
CA ASN A 51 1.68 20.01 13.63
C ASN A 51 1.10 21.39 13.34
N ILE A 52 -0.09 21.43 12.74
CA ILE A 52 -0.78 22.67 12.36
C ILE A 52 -1.89 23.07 13.35
N GLY A 53 -2.02 22.34 14.46
CA GLY A 53 -2.97 22.66 15.53
C GLY A 53 -2.28 23.32 16.74
N ASP A 54 -3.04 23.46 17.82
CA ASP A 54 -2.64 24.27 19.00
C ASP A 54 -2.10 23.43 20.16
N VAL A 55 -2.11 22.09 20.04
CA VAL A 55 -1.71 21.16 21.11
C VAL A 55 -0.58 20.26 20.63
N ARG A 56 0.30 19.85 21.54
CA ARG A 56 1.33 18.85 21.26
C ARG A 56 0.71 17.51 20.87
N GLY A 57 1.32 16.81 19.94
CA GLY A 57 0.85 15.51 19.54
C GLY A 57 1.85 14.74 18.69
N LYS A 58 1.47 13.49 18.34
CA LYS A 58 2.23 12.59 17.47
C LYS A 58 1.33 12.12 16.33
N GLU A 59 1.92 11.97 15.17
CA GLU A 59 1.22 11.45 13.99
C GLU A 59 1.88 10.18 13.46
N VAL A 60 1.09 9.31 12.83
CA VAL A 60 1.58 8.13 12.12
C VAL A 60 1.38 8.32 10.64
N VAL A 61 2.46 8.37 9.89
CA VAL A 61 2.41 8.32 8.42
C VAL A 61 2.37 6.87 7.98
N GLN A 62 1.32 6.51 7.26
CA GLN A 62 1.10 5.20 6.66
C GLN A 62 1.35 5.31 5.16
N VAL A 63 2.13 4.39 4.60
CA VAL A 63 2.45 4.34 3.17
C VAL A 63 1.72 3.18 2.53
N TYR A 64 0.98 3.46 1.46
CA TYR A 64 0.19 2.49 0.72
C TYR A 64 0.65 2.43 -0.73
N VAL A 65 0.52 1.25 -1.33
CA VAL A 65 0.69 1.04 -2.76
C VAL A 65 -0.64 0.68 -3.42
N LYS A 66 -0.84 1.23 -4.62
CA LYS A 66 -1.78 0.72 -5.62
C LYS A 66 -0.93 0.11 -6.73
N ALA A 67 -0.83 -1.22 -6.71
CA ALA A 67 -0.13 -1.97 -7.73
C ALA A 67 -1.01 -2.16 -8.98
N PRO A 68 -0.43 -2.46 -10.15
CA PRO A 68 -1.19 -2.76 -11.35
C PRO A 68 -2.11 -3.96 -11.11
N GLN A 69 -3.25 -4.01 -11.80
CA GLN A 69 -4.19 -5.12 -11.66
C GLN A 69 -3.68 -6.43 -12.26
N GLY A 70 -2.90 -6.35 -13.31
CA GLY A 70 -2.15 -7.45 -13.90
C GLY A 70 -2.93 -8.77 -14.02
N LYS A 71 -2.18 -9.88 -14.00
CA LYS A 71 -2.74 -11.23 -14.06
C LYS A 71 -3.20 -11.76 -12.70
N LEU A 72 -2.57 -11.32 -11.62
CA LEU A 72 -2.89 -11.75 -10.25
C LEU A 72 -4.06 -10.96 -9.65
N GLY A 73 -4.23 -9.71 -10.06
CA GLY A 73 -5.19 -8.77 -9.50
C GLY A 73 -4.78 -8.30 -8.10
N ASN A 74 -4.78 -7.00 -7.88
CA ASN A 74 -4.33 -6.40 -6.63
C ASN A 74 -5.46 -5.64 -5.92
N PRO A 75 -5.43 -5.49 -4.58
CA PRO A 75 -6.37 -4.64 -3.86
C PRO A 75 -6.13 -3.18 -4.25
N ALA A 76 -7.18 -2.35 -4.11
CA ALA A 76 -7.11 -0.92 -4.39
C ALA A 76 -6.00 -0.20 -3.59
N ARG A 77 -5.71 -0.71 -2.39
CA ARG A 77 -4.67 -0.19 -1.49
C ARG A 77 -4.07 -1.33 -0.66
N LYS A 78 -2.74 -1.38 -0.55
CA LYS A 78 -1.99 -2.27 0.35
C LYS A 78 -1.03 -1.43 1.18
N LEU A 79 -1.10 -1.52 2.51
CA LEU A 79 -0.11 -0.92 3.41
C LEU A 79 1.23 -1.61 3.19
N ILE A 80 2.27 -0.82 2.98
CA ILE A 80 3.64 -1.30 2.70
C ILE A 80 4.68 -0.74 3.68
N GLY A 81 4.33 0.27 4.46
CA GLY A 81 5.22 0.83 5.47
C GLY A 81 4.52 1.88 6.33
N PHE A 82 5.11 2.20 7.45
CA PHE A 82 4.64 3.29 8.31
C PHE A 82 5.78 3.79 9.19
N ALA A 83 5.66 5.04 9.65
CA ALA A 83 6.52 5.61 10.68
C ALA A 83 5.71 6.56 11.57
N LYS A 84 6.15 6.72 12.81
CA LYS A 84 5.50 7.62 13.78
C LYS A 84 6.45 8.75 14.14
N THR A 85 5.92 9.98 14.18
CA THR A 85 6.69 11.15 14.64
C THR A 85 7.02 11.05 16.13
N ARG A 86 8.05 11.76 16.53
CA ARG A 86 8.18 12.20 17.92
C ARG A 86 7.00 13.12 18.28
N GLU A 87 6.93 13.55 19.53
CA GLU A 87 5.94 14.55 19.92
C GLU A 87 6.32 15.93 19.33
N LEU A 88 5.40 16.50 18.55
CA LEU A 88 5.58 17.79 17.89
C LEU A 88 4.77 18.87 18.62
N ALA A 89 5.42 19.96 18.97
CA ALA A 89 4.75 21.16 19.44
C ALA A 89 3.98 21.86 18.29
N PRO A 90 3.03 22.78 18.59
CA PRO A 90 2.39 23.61 17.59
C PRO A 90 3.39 24.29 16.66
N GLY A 91 3.20 24.16 15.35
CA GLY A 91 4.10 24.68 14.31
C GLY A 91 5.37 23.87 14.07
N GLU A 92 5.66 22.87 14.91
CA GLU A 92 6.85 22.04 14.75
C GLU A 92 6.66 21.00 13.64
N LYS A 93 7.77 20.67 12.98
CA LYS A 93 7.80 19.67 11.91
C LYS A 93 8.87 18.60 12.11
N GLU A 94 8.67 17.46 11.50
CA GLU A 94 9.63 16.37 11.42
C GLU A 94 9.64 15.75 10.03
N GLU A 95 10.81 15.38 9.57
CA GLU A 95 11.00 14.57 8.38
C GLU A 95 11.14 13.10 8.77
N LEU A 96 10.33 12.25 8.16
CA LEU A 96 10.36 10.81 8.29
C LEU A 96 10.86 10.20 6.98
N VAL A 97 11.80 9.26 7.10
CA VAL A 97 12.30 8.46 5.97
C VAL A 97 11.81 7.03 6.17
N ILE A 98 10.98 6.54 5.24
CA ILE A 98 10.38 5.21 5.32
C ILE A 98 10.97 4.36 4.20
N ILE A 99 11.80 3.39 4.58
CA ILE A 99 12.42 2.44 3.66
C ILE A 99 11.51 1.21 3.56
N ILE A 100 11.14 0.84 2.36
CA ILE A 100 10.17 -0.20 2.06
C ILE A 100 10.82 -1.22 1.13
N PRO A 101 11.03 -2.47 1.58
CA PRO A 101 11.49 -3.53 0.70
C PRO A 101 10.51 -3.77 -0.45
N LYS A 102 11.01 -3.96 -1.66
CA LYS A 102 10.17 -4.31 -2.84
C LYS A 102 9.38 -5.60 -2.63
N TYR A 103 9.88 -6.50 -1.80
CA TYR A 103 9.18 -7.71 -1.35
C TYR A 103 7.81 -7.41 -0.75
N ASP A 104 7.67 -6.33 0.03
CA ASP A 104 6.40 -5.95 0.66
C ASP A 104 5.33 -5.51 -0.34
N MET A 105 5.72 -5.19 -1.57
CA MET A 105 4.82 -4.85 -2.66
C MET A 105 4.49 -6.05 -3.55
N ALA A 106 5.28 -7.11 -3.49
CA ALA A 106 5.13 -8.29 -4.33
C ALA A 106 3.82 -9.06 -4.05
N SER A 107 3.37 -9.79 -5.05
CA SER A 107 2.23 -10.70 -5.03
C SER A 107 2.68 -12.14 -5.27
N TYR A 108 2.09 -13.10 -4.56
CA TYR A 108 2.40 -14.51 -4.73
C TYR A 108 1.60 -15.13 -5.88
N ASP A 109 2.29 -15.70 -6.86
CA ASP A 109 1.70 -16.47 -7.95
C ASP A 109 1.78 -17.97 -7.64
N ASP A 110 0.70 -18.51 -7.10
CA ASP A 110 0.59 -19.95 -6.84
C ASP A 110 0.16 -20.76 -8.06
N SER A 111 -0.42 -20.10 -9.06
CA SER A 111 -1.00 -20.73 -10.26
C SER A 111 -0.05 -20.78 -11.43
N GLY A 112 0.98 -19.92 -11.45
CA GLY A 112 1.88 -19.73 -12.57
C GLY A 112 1.28 -18.88 -13.70
N VAL A 113 0.23 -18.10 -13.40
CA VAL A 113 -0.44 -17.27 -14.42
C VAL A 113 0.46 -16.16 -14.96
N THR A 114 1.45 -15.72 -14.18
CA THR A 114 2.47 -14.76 -14.65
C THR A 114 3.57 -15.41 -15.48
N GLY A 115 3.66 -16.75 -15.48
CA GLY A 115 4.75 -17.55 -16.02
C GLY A 115 5.72 -18.07 -14.94
N HIS A 116 5.52 -17.67 -13.69
CA HIS A 116 6.41 -17.95 -12.55
C HIS A 116 5.63 -18.56 -11.39
N LYS A 117 5.34 -19.88 -11.47
CA LYS A 117 4.61 -20.60 -10.41
C LYS A 117 5.41 -20.61 -9.11
N SER A 118 4.71 -20.46 -7.98
CA SER A 118 5.24 -20.50 -6.62
C SER A 118 6.29 -19.40 -6.35
N CYS A 119 6.11 -18.24 -6.97
CA CYS A 119 7.00 -17.08 -6.82
C CYS A 119 6.29 -15.89 -6.19
N TYR A 120 7.02 -15.10 -5.42
CA TYR A 120 6.67 -13.71 -5.21
C TYR A 120 7.15 -12.89 -6.40
N VAL A 121 6.24 -12.15 -7.03
CA VAL A 121 6.50 -11.35 -8.24
C VAL A 121 6.03 -9.92 -8.07
N LEU A 122 6.75 -8.98 -8.67
CA LEU A 122 6.22 -7.67 -9.04
C LEU A 122 5.71 -7.77 -10.47
N GLU A 123 4.44 -7.49 -10.70
CA GLU A 123 3.87 -7.48 -12.05
C GLU A 123 4.27 -6.19 -12.77
N GLU A 124 4.43 -6.27 -14.09
CA GLU A 124 4.70 -5.12 -14.95
C GLU A 124 3.57 -4.09 -14.85
N GLY A 125 3.95 -2.82 -14.80
CA GLY A 125 3.04 -1.67 -14.88
C GLY A 125 3.29 -0.58 -13.87
N THR A 126 2.32 0.32 -13.78
CA THR A 126 2.38 1.52 -12.94
C THR A 126 2.06 1.21 -11.49
N TYR A 127 2.96 1.58 -10.61
CA TYR A 127 2.81 1.56 -9.15
C TYR A 127 2.60 2.99 -8.65
N GLU A 128 1.48 3.23 -7.99
CA GLU A 128 1.18 4.52 -7.36
C GLU A 128 1.31 4.41 -5.84
N ILE A 129 2.12 5.30 -5.26
CA ILE A 129 2.41 5.34 -3.83
C ILE A 129 1.60 6.45 -3.18
N PHE A 130 1.04 6.15 -2.02
CA PHE A 130 0.24 7.09 -1.25
C PHE A 130 0.76 7.15 0.19
N ALA A 131 0.70 8.33 0.80
CA ALA A 131 1.08 8.53 2.20
C ALA A 131 0.07 9.42 2.92
N GLY A 132 -0.23 9.08 4.17
CA GLY A 132 -1.17 9.82 5.01
C GLY A 132 -1.47 9.12 6.32
N SER A 133 -2.42 9.65 7.09
CA SER A 133 -2.78 9.13 8.42
C SER A 133 -3.71 7.91 8.37
N ASP A 134 -4.41 7.68 7.28
CA ASP A 134 -5.28 6.53 7.06
C ASP A 134 -5.38 6.17 5.57
N VAL A 135 -5.98 5.03 5.26
CA VAL A 135 -6.06 4.49 3.89
C VAL A 135 -6.81 5.39 2.91
N ARG A 136 -7.73 6.25 3.38
CA ARG A 136 -8.54 7.14 2.53
C ARG A 136 -7.98 8.55 2.45
N SER A 137 -7.43 9.07 3.55
CA SER A 137 -6.81 10.39 3.61
C SER A 137 -5.43 10.42 2.92
N ALA A 138 -4.80 9.26 2.73
CA ALA A 138 -3.50 9.14 2.06
C ALA A 138 -3.54 9.73 0.64
N LYS A 139 -2.65 10.69 0.37
CA LYS A 139 -2.49 11.39 -0.91
C LYS A 139 -1.36 10.76 -1.71
N SER A 140 -1.39 10.92 -3.03
CA SER A 140 -0.31 10.44 -3.91
C SER A 140 1.02 11.08 -3.54
N ALA A 141 2.03 10.26 -3.30
CA ALA A 141 3.41 10.62 -3.07
C ALA A 141 4.28 10.43 -4.32
N GLY A 142 3.72 9.85 -5.37
CA GLY A 142 4.37 9.65 -6.66
C GLY A 142 3.96 8.34 -7.32
N ILE A 143 4.43 8.20 -8.55
CA ILE A 143 4.23 7.02 -9.39
C ILE A 143 5.57 6.56 -9.97
N TYR A 144 5.70 5.28 -10.28
CA TYR A 144 6.82 4.72 -11.04
C TYR A 144 6.38 3.49 -11.82
N GLU A 145 7.14 3.16 -12.86
CA GLU A 145 6.95 1.94 -13.64
C GLU A 145 7.85 0.83 -13.12
N GLU A 146 7.33 -0.40 -13.13
CA GLU A 146 8.07 -1.62 -12.79
C GLU A 146 7.94 -2.61 -13.94
N GLU A 147 9.01 -3.36 -14.23
CA GLU A 147 8.98 -4.50 -15.12
C GLU A 147 8.55 -5.76 -14.34
N LEU A 148 8.08 -6.79 -15.06
CA LEU A 148 7.80 -8.09 -14.44
C LEU A 148 9.09 -8.65 -13.83
N ARG A 149 9.09 -8.86 -12.53
CA ARG A 149 10.27 -9.34 -11.81
C ARG A 149 9.92 -10.39 -10.75
N VAL A 150 10.66 -11.49 -10.75
CA VAL A 150 10.63 -12.48 -9.67
C VAL A 150 11.47 -11.96 -8.50
N ILE A 151 10.82 -11.78 -7.35
CA ILE A 151 11.47 -11.36 -6.11
C ILE A 151 12.00 -12.57 -5.36
N GLU A 152 11.20 -13.65 -5.28
CA GLU A 152 11.57 -14.86 -4.58
C GLU A 152 10.88 -16.07 -5.18
N GLN A 153 11.65 -17.14 -5.43
CA GLN A 153 11.14 -18.44 -5.82
C GLN A 153 10.98 -19.31 -4.57
N LEU A 154 9.77 -19.83 -4.37
CA LEU A 154 9.46 -20.77 -3.29
C LEU A 154 9.21 -22.18 -3.80
N GLN A 155 9.17 -23.12 -2.86
CA GLN A 155 8.73 -24.49 -3.12
C GLN A 155 7.30 -24.68 -2.63
N GLU A 156 6.47 -25.31 -3.45
CA GLU A 156 5.10 -25.65 -3.07
C GLU A 156 5.11 -26.83 -2.08
N ALA A 157 4.97 -26.55 -0.78
CA ALA A 157 4.98 -27.56 0.27
C ALA A 157 3.61 -28.25 0.44
N TYR A 158 2.52 -27.49 0.23
CA TYR A 158 1.14 -27.96 0.39
C TYR A 158 0.29 -27.54 -0.79
N ALA A 159 0.24 -28.37 -1.82
CA ALA A 159 -0.66 -28.15 -2.94
C ALA A 159 -2.13 -28.45 -2.55
N PRO A 160 -3.11 -27.65 -2.99
CA PRO A 160 -4.50 -27.96 -2.80
C PRO A 160 -4.86 -29.28 -3.49
N ILE A 161 -5.51 -30.19 -2.77
CA ILE A 161 -5.98 -31.46 -3.35
C ILE A 161 -7.20 -31.21 -4.24
N GLU A 162 -8.07 -30.26 -3.85
CA GLU A 162 -9.25 -29.88 -4.60
C GLU A 162 -9.08 -28.52 -5.26
N LYS A 163 -9.61 -28.39 -6.48
CA LYS A 163 -9.62 -27.11 -7.19
C LYS A 163 -10.55 -26.12 -6.50
N PHE A 164 -10.11 -24.91 -6.29
CA PHE A 164 -10.91 -23.82 -5.77
C PHE A 164 -10.80 -22.57 -6.66
N ARG A 165 -11.78 -21.68 -6.52
CA ARG A 165 -11.81 -20.40 -7.25
C ARG A 165 -11.33 -19.30 -6.32
N ARG A 166 -10.60 -18.33 -6.88
CA ARG A 166 -10.20 -17.13 -6.18
C ARG A 166 -10.97 -15.92 -6.65
N MET A 167 -11.28 -15.06 -5.73
CA MET A 167 -11.71 -13.70 -6.03
C MET A 167 -10.54 -12.93 -6.66
N LYS A 168 -10.81 -12.25 -7.75
CA LYS A 168 -9.86 -11.35 -8.42
C LYS A 168 -10.54 -10.02 -8.68
N ALA A 169 -9.90 -8.92 -8.28
CA ALA A 169 -10.39 -7.59 -8.63
C ALA A 169 -10.16 -7.30 -10.12
N VAL A 170 -11.18 -6.76 -10.74
CA VAL A 170 -11.11 -6.22 -12.11
C VAL A 170 -11.43 -4.73 -12.03
N LEU A 171 -10.47 -3.89 -12.39
CA LEU A 171 -10.67 -2.44 -12.48
C LEU A 171 -11.51 -2.11 -13.71
N ARG A 172 -12.63 -1.42 -13.51
CA ARG A 172 -13.50 -0.93 -14.58
C ARG A 172 -13.04 0.43 -15.10
N ALA A 173 -13.56 0.81 -16.27
CA ALA A 173 -13.26 2.12 -16.89
C ALA A 173 -13.71 3.32 -16.04
N ASP A 174 -14.71 3.14 -15.18
CA ASP A 174 -15.20 4.16 -14.24
C ASP A 174 -14.35 4.27 -12.95
N GLY A 175 -13.27 3.49 -12.84
CA GLY A 175 -12.39 3.47 -11.66
C GLY A 175 -12.90 2.60 -10.51
N THR A 176 -14.05 1.93 -10.64
CA THR A 176 -14.54 0.98 -9.65
C THR A 176 -13.95 -0.42 -9.85
N TYR A 177 -14.04 -1.25 -8.80
CA TYR A 177 -13.60 -2.64 -8.86
C TYR A 177 -14.79 -3.60 -8.83
N GLN A 178 -14.68 -4.65 -9.62
CA GLN A 178 -15.60 -5.80 -9.60
C GLN A 178 -14.83 -7.06 -9.17
N ALA A 179 -15.49 -7.95 -8.40
CA ALA A 179 -14.99 -9.28 -8.05
C ALA A 179 -15.27 -10.28 -9.16
#